data_48a81ad467dbe18579d3fc1aea5cddb6
#
_entry.id   48a81ad467dbe18579d3fc1aea5cddb6
#
_cell.length_a   1.000
_cell.length_b   1.000
_cell.length_c   1.000
_cell.angle_alpha   90.00
_cell.angle_beta   90.00
_cell.angle_gamma   90.00
#
_symmetry.space_group_name_H-M   'P 1'
#
loop_
_entity.id
_entity.type
_entity.pdbx_description
1 polymer ?
#
loop_
_entity_poly.entity_id
_entity_poly.type
_entity_poly.pdbx_seq_one_letter_code
_entity_poly.pdbx_strand_id
1 'polypeptide(L)'
;MPRIASVAPVLPEHASSQEAIAAELGPLVTADPAQRALLERLHASAGVRTRRTALPLAAYRDLGDFGAANDAWIREGTALAAEAATRALDRAGLAPDEVDFLLFTSVTGVSAPSLDAALVPALGMRADVKRLPSFGLGCVAGAAGLARVADYLVGHPDDVGLLISVELCSLTLQRDDASVGNLVATGLFGDGAAAAVLVGDRRGEALAADAAPLGPEIVG
;
A
#
# COMPACT_ATOMS: atom_id res chain seq x y z
N MET A 1 16.79 20.51 -5.15
CA MET A 1 16.01 19.74 -4.12
C MET A 1 15.23 18.63 -4.80
N PRO A 2 15.14 17.43 -4.20
CA PRO A 2 14.35 16.34 -4.75
C PRO A 2 12.88 16.76 -4.96
N ARG A 3 12.25 16.22 -6.02
CA ARG A 3 10.86 16.53 -6.38
C ARG A 3 10.02 15.28 -6.55
N ILE A 4 8.74 15.36 -6.27
CA ILE A 4 7.78 14.32 -6.63
C ILE A 4 7.47 14.48 -8.12
N ALA A 5 7.82 13.49 -8.92
CA ALA A 5 7.50 13.48 -10.34
C ALA A 5 6.08 13.00 -10.59
N SER A 6 5.62 11.99 -9.86
CA SER A 6 4.27 11.44 -9.99
C SER A 6 3.81 10.72 -8.74
N VAL A 7 2.50 10.51 -8.62
CA VAL A 7 1.86 9.63 -7.64
C VAL A 7 0.74 8.85 -8.31
N ALA A 8 0.63 7.56 -8.02
CA ALA A 8 -0.45 6.72 -8.52
C ALA A 8 -1.03 5.84 -7.42
N PRO A 9 -2.28 6.06 -7.00
CA PRO A 9 -3.01 5.12 -6.15
C PRO A 9 -3.64 4.02 -6.99
N VAL A 10 -3.73 2.82 -6.39
CA VAL A 10 -4.46 1.66 -6.91
C VAL A 10 -5.30 1.06 -5.79
N LEU A 11 -6.53 0.76 -6.09
CA LEU A 11 -7.47 0.14 -5.16
C LEU A 11 -7.87 -1.24 -5.69
N PRO A 12 -8.09 -2.24 -4.82
CA PRO A 12 -8.68 -3.51 -5.24
C PRO A 12 -10.02 -3.32 -5.95
N GLU A 13 -10.39 -4.26 -6.81
CA GLU A 13 -11.63 -4.18 -7.57
C GLU A 13 -12.90 -4.40 -6.71
N HIS A 14 -12.80 -5.16 -5.61
CA HIS A 14 -13.93 -5.51 -4.76
C HIS A 14 -14.35 -4.34 -3.87
N ALA A 15 -15.44 -3.68 -4.24
CA ALA A 15 -16.06 -2.60 -3.45
C ALA A 15 -17.32 -3.11 -2.76
N SER A 16 -17.43 -2.89 -1.46
CA SER A 16 -18.59 -3.32 -0.67
C SER A 16 -19.07 -2.20 0.25
N SER A 17 -20.37 -2.17 0.50
CA SER A 17 -20.92 -1.24 1.50
C SER A 17 -20.49 -1.65 2.90
N GLN A 18 -20.48 -0.70 3.81
CA GLN A 18 -20.12 -0.94 5.21
C GLN A 18 -21.06 -1.96 5.86
N GLU A 19 -22.35 -1.93 5.51
CA GLU A 19 -23.34 -2.88 5.98
C GLU A 19 -23.07 -4.31 5.48
N ALA A 20 -22.71 -4.45 4.20
CA ALA A 20 -22.35 -5.76 3.63
C ALA A 20 -21.10 -6.34 4.29
N ILE A 21 -20.09 -5.49 4.57
CA ILE A 21 -18.89 -5.90 5.27
C ILE A 21 -19.20 -6.34 6.70
N ALA A 22 -20.00 -5.57 7.44
CA ALA A 22 -20.40 -5.91 8.80
C ALA A 22 -21.20 -7.24 8.83
N ALA A 23 -22.09 -7.46 7.86
CA ALA A 23 -22.89 -8.68 7.75
C ALA A 23 -22.04 -9.92 7.44
N GLU A 24 -21.07 -9.81 6.53
CA GLU A 24 -20.24 -10.94 6.10
C GLU A 24 -19.06 -11.23 7.03
N LEU A 25 -18.36 -10.20 7.51
CA LEU A 25 -17.17 -10.36 8.33
C LEU A 25 -17.48 -10.38 9.84
N GLY A 26 -18.58 -9.76 10.28
CA GLY A 26 -18.96 -9.73 11.69
C GLY A 26 -19.07 -11.13 12.34
N PRO A 27 -19.67 -12.14 11.69
CA PRO A 27 -19.70 -13.51 12.20
C PRO A 27 -18.33 -14.17 12.38
N LEU A 28 -17.30 -13.70 11.65
CA LEU A 28 -15.93 -14.18 11.79
C LEU A 28 -15.21 -13.57 12.99
N VAL A 29 -15.63 -12.37 13.41
CA VAL A 29 -15.06 -11.64 14.53
C VAL A 29 -15.65 -12.12 15.87
N THR A 30 -16.95 -12.35 15.90
CA THR A 30 -17.63 -12.80 17.13
C THR A 30 -18.96 -13.53 16.84
N ALA A 31 -19.24 -14.56 17.61
CA ALA A 31 -20.53 -15.24 17.63
C ALA A 31 -21.54 -14.60 18.59
N ASP A 32 -21.09 -13.72 19.52
CA ASP A 32 -21.95 -13.08 20.52
C ASP A 32 -22.84 -12.01 19.87
N PRO A 33 -24.19 -12.12 19.97
CA PRO A 33 -25.09 -11.13 19.39
C PRO A 33 -24.92 -9.70 19.93
N ALA A 34 -24.56 -9.54 21.20
CA ALA A 34 -24.35 -8.22 21.81
C ALA A 34 -23.09 -7.53 21.25
N GLN A 35 -22.01 -8.29 21.07
CA GLN A 35 -20.79 -7.83 20.45
C GLN A 35 -20.97 -7.51 18.95
N ARG A 36 -21.77 -8.31 18.25
CA ARG A 36 -22.12 -8.02 16.85
C ARG A 36 -22.93 -6.74 16.71
N ALA A 37 -23.91 -6.51 17.59
CA ALA A 37 -24.65 -5.26 17.61
C ALA A 37 -23.75 -4.04 17.94
N LEU A 38 -22.71 -4.23 18.76
CA LEU A 38 -21.69 -3.20 18.98
C LEU A 38 -20.86 -2.95 17.74
N LEU A 39 -20.37 -4.00 17.07
CA LEU A 39 -19.64 -3.90 15.80
C LEU A 39 -20.44 -3.12 14.75
N GLU A 40 -21.69 -3.46 14.53
CA GLU A 40 -22.58 -2.78 13.57
C GLU A 40 -22.73 -1.30 13.89
N ARG A 41 -22.91 -0.92 15.16
CA ARG A 41 -22.97 0.48 15.58
C ARG A 41 -21.65 1.23 15.35
N LEU A 42 -20.52 0.61 15.68
CA LEU A 42 -19.20 1.19 15.44
C LEU A 42 -18.96 1.41 13.95
N HIS A 43 -19.29 0.42 13.12
CA HIS A 43 -19.17 0.52 11.67
C HIS A 43 -20.07 1.65 11.10
N ALA A 44 -21.33 1.74 11.56
CA ALA A 44 -22.24 2.80 11.12
C ALA A 44 -21.76 4.19 11.54
N SER A 45 -21.11 4.32 12.71
CA SER A 45 -20.60 5.60 13.21
C SER A 45 -19.23 6.00 12.65
N ALA A 46 -18.52 5.10 11.97
CA ALA A 46 -17.18 5.36 11.42
C ALA A 46 -17.17 6.40 10.28
N GLY A 47 -18.34 6.75 9.73
CA GLY A 47 -18.45 7.68 8.57
C GLY A 47 -17.95 7.10 7.26
N VAL A 48 -17.56 5.83 7.23
CA VAL A 48 -17.10 5.09 6.04
C VAL A 48 -18.28 4.36 5.43
N ARG A 49 -18.67 4.73 4.21
CA ARG A 49 -19.84 4.12 3.53
C ARG A 49 -19.50 2.90 2.70
N THR A 50 -18.34 2.92 2.05
CA THR A 50 -17.84 1.84 1.19
C THR A 50 -16.38 1.61 1.46
N ARG A 51 -15.93 0.34 1.37
CA ARG A 51 -14.50 -0.01 1.41
C ARG A 51 -14.14 -0.94 0.28
N ARG A 52 -12.87 -0.87 -0.13
CA ARG A 52 -12.27 -1.84 -1.02
C ARG A 52 -11.61 -2.93 -0.19
N THR A 53 -11.75 -4.18 -0.64
CA THR A 53 -11.15 -5.36 0.00
C THR A 53 -10.33 -6.14 -1.02
N ALA A 54 -9.24 -6.74 -0.58
CA ALA A 54 -8.32 -7.51 -1.42
C ALA A 54 -9.02 -8.70 -2.10
N LEU A 55 -9.98 -9.31 -1.40
CA LEU A 55 -10.75 -10.45 -1.87
C LEU A 55 -12.25 -10.15 -1.86
N PRO A 56 -13.06 -10.92 -2.62
CA PRO A 56 -14.51 -10.94 -2.44
C PRO A 56 -14.86 -11.29 -0.99
N LEU A 57 -15.88 -10.65 -0.40
CA LEU A 57 -16.22 -10.85 1.03
C LEU A 57 -16.42 -12.33 1.41
N ALA A 58 -17.02 -13.13 0.52
CA ALA A 58 -17.24 -14.55 0.79
C ALA A 58 -15.94 -15.35 0.99
N ALA A 59 -14.83 -14.95 0.33
CA ALA A 59 -13.55 -15.65 0.41
C ALA A 59 -12.89 -15.53 1.80
N TYR A 60 -13.26 -14.53 2.59
CA TYR A 60 -12.69 -14.37 3.94
C TYR A 60 -13.07 -15.51 4.88
N ARG A 61 -14.17 -16.23 4.61
CA ARG A 61 -14.57 -17.41 5.40
C ARG A 61 -13.54 -18.53 5.31
N ASP A 62 -12.88 -18.65 4.15
CA ASP A 62 -11.92 -19.71 3.86
C ASP A 62 -10.49 -19.38 4.32
N LEU A 63 -10.23 -18.15 4.75
CA LEU A 63 -8.95 -17.76 5.35
C LEU A 63 -8.88 -18.26 6.80
N GLY A 64 -8.50 -19.55 6.96
CA GLY A 64 -8.56 -20.24 8.26
C GLY A 64 -7.50 -19.80 9.27
N ASP A 65 -6.35 -19.31 8.81
CA ASP A 65 -5.21 -18.97 9.65
C ASP A 65 -4.39 -17.79 9.06
N PHE A 66 -3.36 -17.40 9.79
CA PHE A 66 -2.42 -16.36 9.35
C PHE A 66 -1.72 -16.72 8.04
N GLY A 67 -1.36 -17.99 7.84
CA GLY A 67 -0.68 -18.44 6.62
C GLY A 67 -1.52 -18.19 5.38
N ALA A 68 -2.78 -18.63 5.39
CA ALA A 68 -3.71 -18.42 4.27
C ALA A 68 -3.96 -16.92 3.99
N ALA A 69 -4.12 -16.12 5.03
CA ALA A 69 -4.29 -14.67 4.88
C ALA A 69 -3.03 -14.00 4.34
N ASN A 70 -1.85 -14.43 4.81
CA ASN A 70 -0.58 -13.89 4.37
C ASN A 70 -0.23 -14.32 2.92
N ASP A 71 -0.58 -15.53 2.50
CA ASP A 71 -0.43 -15.98 1.11
C ASP A 71 -1.31 -15.13 0.18
N ALA A 72 -2.53 -14.80 0.60
CA ALA A 72 -3.39 -13.86 -0.12
C ALA A 72 -2.76 -12.47 -0.16
N TRP A 73 -2.18 -11.98 0.95
CA TRP A 73 -1.48 -10.70 0.99
C TRP A 73 -0.28 -10.65 0.04
N ILE A 74 0.52 -11.72 -0.03
CA ILE A 74 1.66 -11.80 -0.97
C ILE A 74 1.15 -11.68 -2.41
N ARG A 75 0.12 -12.44 -2.77
CA ARG A 75 -0.42 -12.47 -4.14
C ARG A 75 -1.05 -11.14 -4.55
N GLU A 76 -2.01 -10.67 -3.77
CA GLU A 76 -2.78 -9.46 -4.09
C GLU A 76 -1.93 -8.20 -3.89
N GLY A 77 -1.10 -8.18 -2.84
CA GLY A 77 -0.18 -7.07 -2.56
C GLY A 77 0.87 -6.88 -3.65
N THR A 78 1.44 -7.98 -4.18
CA THR A 78 2.37 -7.91 -5.30
C THR A 78 1.69 -7.37 -6.56
N ALA A 79 0.48 -7.83 -6.88
CA ALA A 79 -0.25 -7.36 -8.05
C ALA A 79 -0.59 -5.86 -7.95
N LEU A 80 -1.13 -5.41 -6.82
CA LEU A 80 -1.46 -3.99 -6.61
C LEU A 80 -0.21 -3.10 -6.58
N ALA A 81 0.88 -3.57 -5.98
CA ALA A 81 2.15 -2.87 -5.96
C ALA A 81 2.72 -2.68 -7.37
N ALA A 82 2.71 -3.75 -8.18
CA ALA A 82 3.18 -3.70 -9.55
C ALA A 82 2.36 -2.71 -10.40
N GLU A 83 1.05 -2.75 -10.26
CA GLU A 83 0.15 -1.83 -10.96
C GLU A 83 0.36 -0.37 -10.53
N ALA A 84 0.51 -0.11 -9.22
CA ALA A 84 0.77 1.23 -8.71
C ALA A 84 2.12 1.77 -9.23
N ALA A 85 3.18 0.95 -9.19
CA ALA A 85 4.50 1.29 -9.70
C ALA A 85 4.45 1.62 -11.21
N THR A 86 3.84 0.74 -12.00
CA THR A 86 3.71 0.95 -13.46
C THR A 86 2.99 2.27 -13.75
N ARG A 87 1.83 2.50 -13.13
CA ARG A 87 1.06 3.74 -13.32
C ARG A 87 1.83 5.00 -12.89
N ALA A 88 2.62 4.90 -11.82
CA ALA A 88 3.41 6.03 -11.35
C ALA A 88 4.57 6.33 -12.32
N LEU A 89 5.28 5.31 -12.78
CA LEU A 89 6.37 5.44 -13.76
C LEU A 89 5.85 5.98 -15.09
N ASP A 90 4.75 5.44 -15.60
CA ASP A 90 4.11 5.92 -16.84
C ASP A 90 3.75 7.41 -16.75
N ARG A 91 3.19 7.85 -15.61
CA ARG A 91 2.86 9.26 -15.36
C ARG A 91 4.07 10.16 -15.29
N ALA A 92 5.20 9.64 -14.82
CA ALA A 92 6.47 10.35 -14.76
C ALA A 92 7.22 10.34 -16.12
N GLY A 93 6.77 9.53 -17.10
CA GLY A 93 7.49 9.32 -18.36
C GLY A 93 8.81 8.59 -18.19
N LEU A 94 8.91 7.70 -17.19
CA LEU A 94 10.12 6.96 -16.85
C LEU A 94 9.93 5.46 -17.04
N ALA A 95 10.97 4.79 -17.54
CA ALA A 95 10.99 3.34 -17.64
C ALA A 95 11.39 2.69 -16.30
N PRO A 96 10.98 1.44 -16.03
CA PRO A 96 11.32 0.76 -14.77
C PRO A 96 12.83 0.59 -14.55
N ASP A 97 13.62 0.42 -15.63
CA ASP A 97 15.08 0.28 -15.56
C ASP A 97 15.83 1.60 -15.26
N GLU A 98 15.11 2.72 -15.21
CA GLU A 98 15.66 4.01 -14.77
C GLU A 98 15.56 4.20 -13.25
N VAL A 99 14.90 3.29 -12.52
CA VAL A 99 14.78 3.38 -11.05
C VAL A 99 16.09 2.93 -10.39
N ASP A 100 16.66 3.80 -9.56
CA ASP A 100 17.92 3.59 -8.84
C ASP A 100 17.70 3.14 -7.40
N PHE A 101 16.61 3.59 -6.77
CA PHE A 101 16.28 3.32 -5.38
C PHE A 101 14.80 2.96 -5.21
N LEU A 102 14.53 1.78 -4.68
CA LEU A 102 13.18 1.27 -4.38
C LEU A 102 12.99 1.18 -2.86
N LEU A 103 12.06 1.98 -2.32
CA LEU A 103 11.59 1.84 -0.94
C LEU A 103 10.19 1.21 -0.95
N PHE A 104 10.03 0.11 -0.23
CA PHE A 104 8.75 -0.59 -0.10
C PHE A 104 8.26 -0.56 1.35
N THR A 105 7.00 -0.24 1.59
CA THR A 105 6.42 -0.23 2.94
C THR A 105 5.14 -1.06 3.02
N SER A 106 5.00 -1.84 4.07
CA SER A 106 3.75 -2.48 4.49
C SER A 106 3.83 -2.92 5.95
N VAL A 107 2.68 -3.04 6.62
CA VAL A 107 2.54 -3.64 7.97
C VAL A 107 1.43 -4.69 8.03
N THR A 108 0.74 -4.95 6.93
CA THR A 108 -0.43 -5.84 6.89
C THR A 108 -0.11 -7.27 6.45
N GLY A 109 1.14 -7.57 6.17
CA GLY A 109 1.63 -8.91 5.87
C GLY A 109 3.15 -8.97 5.92
N VAL A 110 3.72 -10.16 5.82
CA VAL A 110 5.15 -10.39 5.89
C VAL A 110 5.61 -11.34 4.78
N SER A 111 6.81 -11.10 4.25
CA SER A 111 7.46 -11.98 3.29
C SER A 111 8.98 -11.88 3.44
N ALA A 112 9.66 -12.98 3.29
CA ALA A 112 11.13 -13.04 3.25
C ALA A 112 11.57 -13.95 2.09
N PRO A 113 12.15 -13.38 1.00
CA PRO A 113 12.40 -11.95 0.75
C PRO A 113 11.11 -11.11 0.72
N SER A 114 11.24 -9.79 1.00
CA SER A 114 10.13 -8.83 0.95
C SER A 114 9.58 -8.67 -0.47
N LEU A 115 8.32 -8.17 -0.62
CA LEU A 115 7.63 -8.10 -1.93
C LEU A 115 8.41 -7.31 -2.99
N ASP A 116 9.17 -6.30 -2.59
CA ASP A 116 10.04 -5.53 -3.49
C ASP A 116 11.05 -6.41 -4.24
N ALA A 117 11.51 -7.52 -3.63
CA ALA A 117 12.38 -8.48 -4.31
C ALA A 117 11.69 -9.16 -5.51
N ALA A 118 10.40 -9.44 -5.39
CA ALA A 118 9.61 -10.02 -6.48
C ALA A 118 9.24 -8.95 -7.53
N LEU A 119 9.06 -7.69 -7.10
CA LEU A 119 8.71 -6.58 -8.01
C LEU A 119 9.85 -6.20 -8.96
N VAL A 120 11.12 -6.31 -8.54
CA VAL A 120 12.27 -5.96 -9.38
C VAL A 120 12.25 -6.69 -10.73
N PRO A 121 12.25 -8.03 -10.80
CA PRO A 121 12.19 -8.73 -12.08
C PRO A 121 10.81 -8.61 -12.75
N ALA A 122 9.70 -8.54 -11.96
CA ALA A 122 8.36 -8.46 -12.53
C ALA A 122 8.10 -7.16 -13.29
N LEU A 123 8.71 -6.07 -12.87
CA LEU A 123 8.60 -4.76 -13.52
C LEU A 123 9.71 -4.50 -14.56
N GLY A 124 10.73 -5.35 -14.63
CA GLY A 124 11.88 -5.13 -15.50
C GLY A 124 12.85 -4.06 -14.99
N MET A 125 12.92 -3.87 -13.66
CA MET A 125 13.94 -3.00 -13.06
C MET A 125 15.33 -3.61 -13.21
N ARG A 126 16.37 -2.77 -13.11
CA ARG A 126 17.77 -3.24 -13.11
C ARG A 126 18.02 -4.15 -11.89
N ALA A 127 18.89 -5.14 -12.08
CA ALA A 127 19.25 -6.08 -11.02
C ALA A 127 20.06 -5.42 -9.89
N ASP A 128 20.69 -4.28 -10.13
CA ASP A 128 21.49 -3.49 -9.17
C ASP A 128 20.70 -2.38 -8.47
N VAL A 129 19.37 -2.29 -8.69
CA VAL A 129 18.51 -1.34 -7.99
C VAL A 129 18.67 -1.49 -6.48
N LYS A 130 18.92 -0.37 -5.80
CA LYS A 130 19.05 -0.36 -4.34
C LYS A 130 17.67 -0.53 -3.71
N ARG A 131 17.51 -1.46 -2.79
CA ARG A 131 16.20 -1.74 -2.16
C ARG A 131 16.23 -1.48 -0.66
N LEU A 132 15.17 -0.87 -0.15
CA LEU A 132 14.94 -0.65 1.28
C LEU A 132 13.52 -1.07 1.66
N PRO A 133 13.27 -2.35 1.99
CA PRO A 133 12.00 -2.74 2.59
C PRO A 133 11.88 -2.17 4.01
N SER A 134 10.74 -1.56 4.31
CA SER A 134 10.47 -0.96 5.62
C SER A 134 9.19 -1.54 6.21
N PHE A 135 9.29 -2.06 7.42
CA PHE A 135 8.19 -2.65 8.17
C PHE A 135 8.01 -1.94 9.52
N GLY A 136 6.77 -1.84 10.01
CA GLY A 136 6.50 -1.38 11.37
C GLY A 136 6.25 0.12 11.52
N LEU A 137 6.27 0.91 10.43
CA LEU A 137 5.98 2.35 10.48
C LEU A 137 4.47 2.66 10.56
N GLY A 138 3.60 1.71 10.23
CA GLY A 138 2.15 1.91 10.23
C GLY A 138 1.72 3.06 9.30
N CYS A 139 0.69 3.82 9.72
CA CYS A 139 0.09 4.87 8.90
C CYS A 139 1.04 6.03 8.54
N VAL A 140 2.18 6.18 9.22
CA VAL A 140 3.17 7.22 8.89
C VAL A 140 4.13 6.78 7.77
N ALA A 141 4.05 5.52 7.32
CA ALA A 141 5.00 4.92 6.39
C ALA A 141 5.13 5.69 5.06
N GLY A 142 4.03 6.21 4.53
CA GLY A 142 4.06 7.02 3.31
C GLY A 142 4.87 8.30 3.48
N ALA A 143 4.61 9.07 4.54
CA ALA A 143 5.35 10.31 4.83
C ALA A 143 6.83 10.02 5.16
N ALA A 144 7.08 9.02 6.01
CA ALA A 144 8.45 8.62 6.37
C ALA A 144 9.21 8.09 5.14
N GLY A 145 8.53 7.33 4.27
CA GLY A 145 9.10 6.83 3.01
C GLY A 145 9.49 7.95 2.06
N LEU A 146 8.62 8.94 1.86
CA LEU A 146 8.93 10.12 1.06
C LEU A 146 10.19 10.83 1.59
N ALA A 147 10.28 11.04 2.92
CA ALA A 147 11.45 11.64 3.54
C ALA A 147 12.72 10.80 3.29
N ARG A 148 12.66 9.46 3.45
CA ARG A 148 13.83 8.60 3.24
C ARG A 148 14.30 8.58 1.79
N VAL A 149 13.37 8.55 0.82
CA VAL A 149 13.71 8.63 -0.60
C VAL A 149 14.32 10.01 -0.91
N ALA A 150 13.76 11.08 -0.35
CA ALA A 150 14.33 12.43 -0.52
C ALA A 150 15.74 12.54 0.08
N ASP A 151 15.97 12.02 1.30
CA ASP A 151 17.30 11.96 1.93
C ASP A 151 18.34 11.28 1.02
N TYR A 152 17.95 10.14 0.41
CA TYR A 152 18.80 9.43 -0.56
C TYR A 152 19.12 10.31 -1.77
N LEU A 153 18.11 10.94 -2.36
CA LEU A 153 18.25 11.75 -3.59
C LEU A 153 19.03 13.05 -3.38
N VAL A 154 19.14 13.58 -2.15
CA VAL A 154 20.03 14.70 -1.85
C VAL A 154 21.50 14.35 -2.13
N GLY A 155 21.89 13.12 -1.82
CA GLY A 155 23.23 12.60 -2.13
C GLY A 155 23.40 12.06 -3.55
N HIS A 156 22.27 11.86 -4.27
CA HIS A 156 22.22 11.23 -5.60
C HIS A 156 21.31 12.04 -6.54
N PRO A 157 21.75 13.25 -6.95
CA PRO A 157 20.88 14.21 -7.64
C PRO A 157 20.47 13.80 -9.07
N ASP A 158 21.11 12.80 -9.65
CA ASP A 158 20.77 12.26 -10.98
C ASP A 158 19.84 11.05 -10.90
N ASP A 159 19.60 10.50 -9.69
CA ASP A 159 18.91 9.24 -9.49
C ASP A 159 17.38 9.41 -9.45
N VAL A 160 16.69 8.30 -9.69
CA VAL A 160 15.24 8.14 -9.57
C VAL A 160 14.93 7.24 -8.38
N GLY A 161 14.07 7.72 -7.48
CA GLY A 161 13.55 6.96 -6.35
C GLY A 161 12.09 6.57 -6.55
N LEU A 162 11.74 5.34 -6.22
CA LEU A 162 10.37 4.82 -6.23
C LEU A 162 9.98 4.40 -4.82
N LEU A 163 8.94 5.04 -4.27
CA LEU A 163 8.28 4.61 -3.04
C LEU A 163 7.04 3.80 -3.41
N ILE A 164 6.89 2.61 -2.85
CA ILE A 164 5.68 1.79 -2.96
C ILE A 164 5.15 1.50 -1.56
N SER A 165 3.88 1.79 -1.33
CA SER A 165 3.17 1.46 -0.09
C SER A 165 1.99 0.55 -0.39
N VAL A 166 1.85 -0.56 0.34
CA VAL A 166 0.74 -1.52 0.18
C VAL A 166 0.16 -1.84 1.54
N GLU A 167 -1.14 -1.63 1.70
CA GLU A 167 -1.84 -2.06 2.91
C GLU A 167 -3.13 -2.80 2.55
N LEU A 168 -3.20 -4.06 2.97
CA LEU A 168 -4.37 -4.92 2.81
C LEU A 168 -4.96 -5.26 4.18
N CYS A 169 -5.52 -4.22 4.83
CA CYS A 169 -6.01 -4.29 6.20
C CYS A 169 -7.13 -5.33 6.38
N SER A 170 -7.90 -5.60 5.33
CA SER A 170 -8.95 -6.62 5.38
C SER A 170 -8.40 -8.02 5.66
N LEU A 171 -7.15 -8.31 5.24
CA LEU A 171 -6.47 -9.59 5.47
C LEU A 171 -5.88 -9.73 6.88
N THR A 172 -5.90 -8.64 7.68
CA THR A 172 -5.46 -8.67 9.08
C THR A 172 -6.59 -8.93 10.07
N LEU A 173 -7.77 -9.34 9.59
CA LEU A 173 -8.94 -9.65 10.40
C LEU A 173 -8.58 -10.68 11.48
N GLN A 174 -8.76 -10.31 12.76
CA GLN A 174 -8.59 -11.23 13.88
C GLN A 174 -9.92 -11.93 14.17
N ARG A 175 -9.90 -13.26 14.01
CA ARG A 175 -11.07 -14.11 14.29
C ARG A 175 -11.24 -14.30 15.79
N ASP A 176 -12.49 -14.42 16.22
CA ASP A 176 -12.85 -14.68 17.62
C ASP A 176 -12.25 -13.65 18.62
N ASP A 177 -11.94 -12.44 18.11
CA ASP A 177 -11.48 -11.32 18.92
C ASP A 177 -12.50 -10.17 18.92
N ALA A 178 -13.31 -10.09 19.98
CA ALA A 178 -14.31 -9.05 20.19
C ALA A 178 -13.76 -7.85 20.97
N SER A 179 -12.44 -7.67 21.05
CA SER A 179 -11.85 -6.46 21.64
C SER A 179 -12.31 -5.21 20.88
N VAL A 180 -12.52 -4.10 21.62
CA VAL A 180 -12.96 -2.84 21.01
C VAL A 180 -12.00 -2.37 19.92
N GLY A 181 -10.70 -2.59 20.11
CA GLY A 181 -9.68 -2.27 19.11
C GLY A 181 -9.92 -3.00 17.78
N ASN A 182 -10.17 -4.33 17.82
CA ASN A 182 -10.45 -5.12 16.63
C ASN A 182 -11.81 -4.73 16.01
N LEU A 183 -12.86 -4.53 16.81
CA LEU A 183 -14.16 -4.09 16.31
C LEU A 183 -14.08 -2.75 15.57
N VAL A 184 -13.29 -1.79 16.06
CA VAL A 184 -13.07 -0.49 15.40
C VAL A 184 -12.25 -0.68 14.13
N ALA A 185 -11.13 -1.42 14.20
CA ALA A 185 -10.24 -1.63 13.05
C ALA A 185 -10.97 -2.29 11.88
N THR A 186 -11.80 -3.29 12.15
CA THR A 186 -12.61 -3.98 11.13
C THR A 186 -13.65 -3.09 10.45
N GLY A 187 -13.99 -1.92 11.04
CA GLY A 187 -14.92 -0.96 10.48
C GLY A 187 -14.28 0.26 9.81
N LEU A 188 -12.98 0.50 10.03
CA LEU A 188 -12.32 1.74 9.64
C LEU A 188 -11.41 1.59 8.42
N PHE A 189 -10.58 0.55 8.38
CA PHE A 189 -9.52 0.41 7.40
C PHE A 189 -9.98 -0.32 6.14
N GLY A 190 -9.53 0.15 4.97
CA GLY A 190 -9.69 -0.48 3.66
C GLY A 190 -8.34 -0.89 3.09
N ASP A 191 -8.36 -1.44 1.88
CA ASP A 191 -7.19 -1.98 1.19
C ASP A 191 -6.79 -1.08 0.02
N GLY A 192 -5.48 -1.03 -0.26
CA GLY A 192 -4.96 -0.29 -1.38
C GLY A 192 -3.44 -0.33 -1.49
N ALA A 193 -2.96 0.15 -2.61
CA ALA A 193 -1.56 0.43 -2.86
C ALA A 193 -1.39 1.83 -3.43
N ALA A 194 -0.23 2.41 -3.23
CA ALA A 194 0.17 3.64 -3.90
C ALA A 194 1.66 3.61 -4.20
N ALA A 195 2.05 4.24 -5.32
CA ALA A 195 3.44 4.47 -5.63
C ALA A 195 3.69 5.96 -5.89
N ALA A 196 4.86 6.44 -5.48
CA ALA A 196 5.34 7.79 -5.75
C ALA A 196 6.74 7.70 -6.38
N VAL A 197 6.91 8.39 -7.50
CA VAL A 197 8.20 8.56 -8.16
C VAL A 197 8.77 9.91 -7.71
N LEU A 198 9.99 9.88 -7.20
CA LEU A 198 10.76 11.05 -6.83
C LEU A 198 12.02 11.11 -7.68
N VAL A 199 12.47 12.31 -7.98
CA VAL A 199 13.69 12.53 -8.77
C VAL A 199 14.62 13.46 -8.04
N GLY A 200 15.92 13.19 -8.17
CA GLY A 200 16.95 14.11 -7.69
C GLY A 200 16.95 15.42 -8.47
N ASP A 201 17.65 16.41 -7.97
CA ASP A 201 17.61 17.78 -8.46
C ASP A 201 17.96 17.88 -9.97
N ARG A 202 19.10 17.31 -10.36
CA ARG A 202 19.55 17.32 -11.77
C ARG A 202 18.67 16.49 -12.68
N ARG A 203 18.20 15.34 -12.19
CA ARG A 203 17.24 14.50 -12.94
C ARG A 203 15.94 15.24 -13.18
N GLY A 204 15.44 15.96 -12.15
CA GLY A 204 14.25 16.79 -12.25
C GLY A 204 14.37 17.93 -13.25
N GLU A 205 15.52 18.60 -13.29
CA GLU A 205 15.79 19.65 -14.29
C GLU A 205 15.75 19.09 -15.72
N ALA A 206 16.33 17.90 -15.96
CA ALA A 206 16.30 17.25 -17.25
C ALA A 206 14.87 16.88 -17.68
N LEU A 207 14.06 16.30 -16.78
CA LEU A 207 12.67 15.96 -17.06
C LEU A 207 11.80 17.20 -17.33
N ALA A 208 12.02 18.29 -16.60
CA ALA A 208 11.30 19.55 -16.81
C ALA A 208 11.61 20.18 -18.18
N ALA A 209 12.81 20.00 -18.69
CA ALA A 209 13.19 20.45 -20.03
C ALA A 209 12.44 19.71 -21.13
N ASP A 210 12.05 18.46 -20.90
CA ASP A 210 11.31 17.59 -21.83
C ASP A 210 9.76 17.73 -21.69
N ALA A 211 9.28 18.78 -21.01
CA ALA A 211 7.87 19.20 -20.88
C ALA A 211 6.97 18.46 -19.89
N ALA A 212 7.49 17.67 -18.96
CA ALA A 212 6.68 17.12 -17.87
C ALA A 212 6.61 18.09 -16.68
N PRO A 213 5.43 18.58 -16.26
CA PRO A 213 5.32 19.39 -15.04
C PRO A 213 5.65 18.53 -13.83
N LEU A 214 6.70 18.88 -13.11
CA LEU A 214 7.04 18.24 -11.85
C LEU A 214 6.16 18.76 -10.71
N GLY A 215 5.88 17.88 -9.76
CA GLY A 215 5.19 18.23 -8.53
C GLY A 215 6.07 19.02 -7.55
N PRO A 216 5.65 19.13 -6.28
CA PRO A 216 6.31 19.95 -5.28
C PRO A 216 7.73 19.46 -4.95
N GLU A 217 8.58 20.40 -4.53
CA GLU A 217 9.85 20.09 -3.89
C GLU A 217 9.63 19.51 -2.49
N ILE A 218 10.49 18.58 -2.11
CA ILE A 218 10.56 18.09 -0.74
C ILE A 218 11.64 18.86 -0.02
N VAL A 219 11.21 19.75 0.87
CA VAL A 219 12.08 20.52 1.77
C VAL A 219 12.07 19.82 3.14
N GLY A 220 13.25 19.67 3.76
CA GLY A 220 13.44 19.07 5.07
C GLY A 220 12.96 19.95 6.22
#